data_32b4f28c7a35d766e6797b7e07579b2d
#
_entry.id   32b4f28c7a35d766e6797b7e07579b2d
#
_cell.length_a   1.000
_cell.length_b   1.000
_cell.length_c   1.000
_cell.angle_alpha   90.00
_cell.angle_beta   90.00
_cell.angle_gamma   90.00
#
_symmetry.space_group_name_H-M   'P 1'
#
loop_
_entity.id
_entity.type
_entity.pdbx_description
1 polymer ?
#
loop_
_entity_poly.entity_id
_entity_poly.type
_entity_poly.pdbx_seq_one_letter_code
_entity_poly.pdbx_strand_id
1 'polypeptide(L)'
;KFLTALAGTATLFAGGWQLFFRRNRTPSLEKLPTMDLKEYGILSAHQLGFQWVTADPFLFCVHHLDQYPRGNEILGPAATLAGRNIGQDFEPRDGWRMYHGERVPGFPGHPHRGFETITVVRRGVVDHSDSMGAAGRYGAGDVQWMTAGAGVQHAEMFPLLEREKDNTLELFQIWLNLPAKSKFAKPHFKMLWQNQIPVVTEKDASGRETRIELVAGSYAGVNPPAPPPDSWAADAANAVNVWLIDMPAGAQWKLPAAAAGLNRFAYFYEGDNLVISGGVIPAGTGLRLMSEREF
;
A
#
# COMPACT_ATOMS: atom_id res chain seq x y z
N LYS A 1 -50.24 -0.19 -15.43
CA LYS A 1 -49.12 0.22 -16.31
C LYS A 1 -47.84 -0.26 -15.70
N PHE A 2 -47.32 -1.36 -16.24
CA PHE A 2 -46.06 -1.95 -15.84
C PHE A 2 -44.94 -1.19 -16.54
N LEU A 3 -43.97 -0.71 -15.77
CA LEU A 3 -42.67 -0.26 -16.26
C LEU A 3 -41.73 -1.47 -16.22
N THR A 4 -41.38 -1.97 -17.40
CA THR A 4 -40.36 -2.98 -17.62
C THR A 4 -39.01 -2.27 -17.51
N ALA A 5 -38.28 -2.49 -16.43
CA ALA A 5 -36.88 -2.07 -16.31
C ALA A 5 -36.02 -3.08 -17.07
N LEU A 6 -35.38 -2.65 -18.15
CA LEU A 6 -34.31 -3.35 -18.82
C LEU A 6 -33.13 -3.47 -17.85
N ALA A 7 -32.91 -4.67 -17.33
CA ALA A 7 -31.68 -5.02 -16.61
C ALA A 7 -30.57 -5.18 -17.64
N GLY A 8 -29.81 -4.10 -17.86
CA GLY A 8 -28.51 -4.18 -18.49
C GLY A 8 -27.54 -4.81 -17.49
N THR A 9 -27.08 -6.03 -17.77
CA THR A 9 -25.98 -6.67 -17.03
C THR A 9 -24.70 -5.91 -17.36
N ALA A 10 -24.42 -4.85 -16.57
CA ALA A 10 -23.09 -4.29 -16.53
C ALA A 10 -22.21 -5.28 -15.77
N THR A 11 -21.36 -5.99 -16.49
CA THR A 11 -20.28 -6.77 -15.89
C THR A 11 -19.32 -5.78 -15.26
N LEU A 12 -19.49 -5.52 -13.97
CA LEU A 12 -18.59 -4.69 -13.18
C LEU A 12 -17.30 -5.48 -12.98
N PHE A 13 -16.27 -5.17 -13.76
CA PHE A 13 -14.91 -5.59 -13.46
C PHE A 13 -14.46 -4.85 -12.19
N ALA A 14 -14.46 -5.56 -11.07
CA ALA A 14 -14.14 -5.01 -9.77
C ALA A 14 -12.68 -5.30 -9.36
N GLY A 15 -11.77 -5.27 -10.32
CA GLY A 15 -10.35 -5.47 -10.09
C GLY A 15 -9.57 -4.15 -10.15
N GLY A 16 -8.39 -4.12 -9.54
CA GLY A 16 -7.52 -2.96 -9.57
C GLY A 16 -6.08 -3.30 -9.20
N TRP A 17 -5.18 -2.51 -9.70
CA TRP A 17 -3.73 -2.64 -9.48
C TRP A 17 -3.23 -1.46 -8.67
N GLN A 18 -2.46 -1.78 -7.61
CA GLN A 18 -1.70 -0.82 -6.82
C GLN A 18 -0.22 -1.12 -7.01
N LEU A 19 0.50 -0.23 -7.64
CA LEU A 19 1.89 -0.39 -8.02
C LEU A 19 2.72 0.68 -7.28
N PHE A 20 3.63 0.23 -6.45
CA PHE A 20 4.46 1.09 -5.60
C PHE A 20 5.88 1.10 -6.14
N PHE A 21 6.34 2.23 -6.65
CA PHE A 21 7.67 2.40 -7.22
C PHE A 21 8.59 3.15 -6.26
N ARG A 22 9.75 2.56 -6.00
CA ARG A 22 10.83 3.12 -5.19
C ARG A 22 12.12 3.23 -6.01
N ARG A 23 12.82 4.35 -5.84
CA ARG A 23 14.15 4.58 -6.36
C ARG A 23 14.98 5.37 -5.34
N ASN A 24 16.19 4.91 -5.05
CA ASN A 24 17.04 5.52 -4.01
C ASN A 24 17.47 6.97 -4.34
N ARG A 25 16.82 7.98 -3.76
CA ARG A 25 17.28 9.34 -3.42
C ARG A 25 16.16 10.26 -2.92
N THR A 26 16.52 11.43 -2.40
CA THR A 26 15.66 12.43 -1.75
C THR A 26 14.79 13.18 -2.76
N PRO A 27 13.49 13.45 -2.50
CA PRO A 27 12.60 14.13 -3.44
C PRO A 27 12.94 15.61 -3.59
N SER A 28 13.01 16.10 -4.84
CA SER A 28 12.89 17.52 -5.15
C SER A 28 11.44 17.82 -5.53
N LEU A 29 10.85 18.87 -4.94
CA LEU A 29 9.50 19.34 -5.22
C LEU A 29 9.46 20.07 -6.56
N GLU A 30 9.47 19.37 -7.67
CA GLU A 30 9.19 19.94 -8.99
C GLU A 30 7.70 19.79 -9.34
N LYS A 31 7.14 20.83 -9.95
CA LYS A 31 5.74 20.82 -10.42
C LYS A 31 5.56 19.75 -11.48
N LEU A 32 4.42 19.06 -11.48
CA LEU A 32 4.01 18.15 -12.55
C LEU A 32 4.19 18.83 -13.92
N PRO A 33 4.82 18.18 -14.89
CA PRO A 33 5.03 18.76 -16.22
C PRO A 33 3.71 19.06 -16.91
N THR A 34 3.67 20.16 -17.68
CA THR A 34 2.54 20.51 -18.58
C THR A 34 2.60 19.66 -19.85
N MET A 35 2.29 18.36 -19.71
CA MET A 35 2.33 17.41 -20.83
C MET A 35 0.92 16.85 -21.09
N ASP A 36 0.61 16.49 -22.32
CA ASP A 36 -0.61 15.74 -22.60
C ASP A 36 -0.47 14.29 -22.06
N LEU A 37 -0.91 14.09 -20.83
CA LEU A 37 -0.80 12.82 -20.12
C LEU A 37 -1.38 11.64 -20.92
N LYS A 38 -2.38 11.88 -21.75
CA LYS A 38 -3.07 10.83 -22.52
C LYS A 38 -2.18 10.21 -23.60
N GLU A 39 -1.29 10.98 -24.21
CA GLU A 39 -0.31 10.46 -25.17
C GLU A 39 0.59 9.39 -24.54
N TYR A 40 0.88 9.54 -23.25
CA TYR A 40 1.69 8.60 -22.46
C TYR A 40 0.88 7.46 -21.83
N GLY A 41 -0.45 7.40 -22.08
CA GLY A 41 -1.32 6.38 -21.49
C GLY A 41 -1.70 6.67 -20.02
N ILE A 42 -1.50 7.90 -19.57
CA ILE A 42 -1.80 8.34 -18.20
C ILE A 42 -3.16 9.06 -18.22
N LEU A 43 -4.12 8.52 -17.45
CA LEU A 43 -5.46 9.10 -17.34
C LEU A 43 -5.50 10.32 -16.43
N SER A 44 -4.71 10.29 -15.36
CA SER A 44 -4.51 11.41 -14.43
C SER A 44 -3.21 11.26 -13.66
N ALA A 45 -2.66 12.40 -13.21
CA ALA A 45 -1.53 12.47 -12.31
C ALA A 45 -1.86 13.44 -11.17
N HIS A 46 -1.38 13.16 -9.97
CA HIS A 46 -1.58 13.98 -8.79
C HIS A 46 -0.39 13.88 -7.85
N GLN A 47 -0.17 14.91 -7.04
CA GLN A 47 0.86 14.86 -6.01
C GLN A 47 0.41 13.92 -4.89
N LEU A 48 1.32 13.07 -4.40
CA LEU A 48 1.07 12.22 -3.24
C LEU A 48 1.04 13.07 -1.97
N GLY A 49 -0.08 12.99 -1.27
CA GLY A 49 -0.26 13.58 0.06
C GLY A 49 -0.12 12.53 1.16
N PHE A 50 -0.71 12.79 2.33
CA PHE A 50 -0.74 11.79 3.40
C PHE A 50 -1.58 10.58 2.99
N GLN A 51 -2.80 10.81 2.49
CA GLN A 51 -3.64 9.77 1.91
C GLN A 51 -3.54 9.80 0.38
N TRP A 52 -3.31 8.65 -0.23
CA TRP A 52 -3.15 8.50 -1.67
C TRP A 52 -4.48 8.21 -2.36
N VAL A 53 -4.66 8.76 -3.56
CA VAL A 53 -5.86 8.53 -4.36
C VAL A 53 -5.93 7.08 -4.81
N THR A 54 -7.07 6.45 -4.56
CA THR A 54 -7.39 5.08 -4.96
C THR A 54 -8.68 5.02 -5.76
N ALA A 55 -9.02 3.89 -6.31
CA ALA A 55 -10.34 3.59 -6.85
C ALA A 55 -10.68 2.12 -6.59
N ASP A 56 -11.97 1.78 -6.67
CA ASP A 56 -12.46 0.43 -6.45
C ASP A 56 -11.57 -0.64 -7.11
N PRO A 57 -11.31 -1.74 -6.40
CA PRO A 57 -11.82 -2.12 -5.09
C PRO A 57 -11.00 -1.56 -3.90
N PHE A 58 -10.00 -0.71 -4.14
CA PHE A 58 -9.18 -0.11 -3.10
C PHE A 58 -9.85 1.14 -2.55
N LEU A 59 -10.11 1.15 -1.24
CA LEU A 59 -10.80 2.23 -0.54
C LEU A 59 -9.85 3.30 -0.02
N PHE A 60 -8.60 2.90 0.28
CA PHE A 60 -7.68 3.73 1.02
C PHE A 60 -6.24 3.25 0.80
N CYS A 61 -5.29 4.18 0.77
CA CYS A 61 -3.87 3.90 0.81
C CYS A 61 -3.16 5.06 1.51
N VAL A 62 -2.34 4.75 2.50
CA VAL A 62 -1.46 5.70 3.19
C VAL A 62 -0.06 5.14 3.25
N HIS A 63 0.93 5.99 3.03
CA HIS A 63 2.34 5.72 3.28
C HIS A 63 2.76 6.40 4.58
N HIS A 64 3.07 5.60 5.59
CA HIS A 64 3.66 6.06 6.83
C HIS A 64 5.17 5.99 6.72
N LEU A 65 5.82 7.12 6.90
CA LEU A 65 7.27 7.22 7.01
C LEU A 65 7.60 8.13 8.18
N ASP A 66 8.17 7.55 9.23
CA ASP A 66 8.49 8.23 10.46
C ASP A 66 9.90 7.90 10.93
N GLN A 67 10.69 8.95 11.20
CA GLN A 67 12.06 8.86 11.73
C GLN A 67 12.00 9.01 13.24
N TYR A 68 11.52 7.97 13.93
CA TYR A 68 11.41 8.02 15.38
C TYR A 68 12.79 8.10 16.03
N PRO A 69 12.91 8.82 17.16
CA PRO A 69 14.12 8.81 17.98
C PRO A 69 14.31 7.43 18.63
N ARG A 70 15.37 7.32 19.43
CA ARG A 70 15.62 6.15 20.27
C ARG A 70 14.39 5.81 21.12
N GLY A 71 14.17 4.53 21.36
CA GLY A 71 13.12 4.02 22.24
C GLY A 71 13.49 4.15 23.72
N ASN A 72 12.49 4.31 24.57
CA ASN A 72 12.61 4.25 26.01
C ASN A 72 12.20 2.89 26.58
N GLU A 73 12.19 2.73 27.90
CA GLU A 73 11.88 1.46 28.58
C GLU A 73 10.47 0.93 28.31
N ILE A 74 9.52 1.81 27.98
CA ILE A 74 8.13 1.45 27.64
C ILE A 74 7.88 1.40 26.13
N LEU A 75 8.95 1.31 25.32
CA LEU A 75 8.90 1.24 23.85
C LEU A 75 8.31 2.49 23.16
N GLY A 76 8.20 3.60 23.88
CA GLY A 76 7.85 4.91 23.34
C GLY A 76 9.11 5.71 22.99
N PRO A 77 8.97 6.93 22.44
CA PRO A 77 10.11 7.77 22.09
C PRO A 77 10.87 8.26 23.35
N ALA A 78 12.20 8.18 23.32
CA ALA A 78 13.09 8.81 24.32
C ALA A 78 13.30 10.28 23.98
N ALA A 79 12.22 11.00 23.72
CA ALA A 79 12.17 12.42 23.40
C ALA A 79 10.95 13.07 24.06
N THR A 80 10.99 14.40 24.18
CA THR A 80 9.86 15.13 24.74
C THR A 80 8.62 15.07 23.83
N LEU A 81 7.47 14.82 24.41
CA LEU A 81 6.16 14.91 23.73
C LEU A 81 5.52 16.30 23.89
N ALA A 82 6.20 17.24 24.58
CA ALA A 82 5.67 18.58 24.81
C ALA A 82 5.36 19.29 23.49
N GLY A 83 4.16 19.86 23.40
CA GLY A 83 3.69 20.58 22.22
C GLY A 83 3.20 19.69 21.05
N ARG A 84 3.13 18.35 21.23
CA ARG A 84 2.43 17.46 20.31
C ARG A 84 0.93 17.37 20.67
N ASN A 85 0.10 17.15 19.67
CA ASN A 85 -1.34 16.92 19.87
C ASN A 85 -1.59 15.44 20.20
N ILE A 86 -1.20 15.01 21.39
CA ILE A 86 -1.26 13.59 21.82
C ILE A 86 -2.68 13.05 21.65
N GLY A 87 -2.79 11.83 21.05
CA GLY A 87 -4.05 11.20 20.66
C GLY A 87 -4.59 11.61 19.29
N GLN A 88 -4.04 12.69 18.68
CA GLN A 88 -4.42 13.21 17.35
C GLN A 88 -3.20 13.82 16.63
N ASP A 89 -2.01 13.22 16.77
CA ASP A 89 -0.73 13.73 16.27
C ASP A 89 -0.43 13.22 14.86
N PHE A 90 -1.10 13.78 13.85
CA PHE A 90 -0.99 13.37 12.45
C PHE A 90 -0.06 14.27 11.63
N GLU A 91 0.30 15.45 12.12
CA GLU A 91 1.26 16.33 11.46
C GLU A 91 2.68 15.97 11.86
N PRO A 92 3.60 15.73 10.89
CA PRO A 92 4.96 15.35 11.22
C PRO A 92 5.70 16.50 11.92
N ARG A 93 6.21 16.24 13.10
CA ARG A 93 7.09 17.12 13.84
C ARG A 93 8.39 16.40 14.15
N ASP A 94 9.52 17.02 13.84
CA ASP A 94 10.85 16.40 13.96
C ASP A 94 10.98 15.08 13.17
N GLY A 95 10.22 14.94 12.08
CA GLY A 95 10.24 13.78 11.20
C GLY A 95 9.40 12.59 11.63
N TRP A 96 8.57 12.70 12.69
CA TRP A 96 7.74 11.60 13.18
C TRP A 96 6.42 12.06 13.80
N ARG A 97 5.49 11.11 14.06
CA ARG A 97 4.13 11.31 14.60
C ARG A 97 3.84 10.29 15.70
N MET A 98 2.98 10.67 16.65
CA MET A 98 2.41 9.72 17.63
C MET A 98 1.12 9.08 17.15
N TYR A 99 0.46 9.67 16.15
CA TYR A 99 -0.87 9.29 15.69
C TYR A 99 -1.92 9.36 16.81
N HIS A 100 -2.58 8.27 17.11
CA HIS A 100 -3.50 8.14 18.26
C HIS A 100 -2.79 7.62 19.52
N GLY A 101 -1.52 7.25 19.42
CA GLY A 101 -0.76 6.75 20.56
C GLY A 101 -0.45 7.84 21.57
N GLU A 102 -0.54 7.49 22.86
CA GLU A 102 -0.23 8.43 23.95
C GLU A 102 1.19 8.27 24.50
N ARG A 103 1.70 7.06 24.55
CA ARG A 103 3.03 6.71 25.09
C ARG A 103 3.89 5.96 24.08
N VAL A 104 3.28 5.08 23.30
CA VAL A 104 3.87 4.38 22.15
C VAL A 104 3.14 4.88 20.91
N PRO A 105 3.82 5.20 19.80
CA PRO A 105 3.15 5.62 18.57
C PRO A 105 2.24 4.52 18.02
N GLY A 106 1.23 4.91 17.27
CA GLY A 106 0.37 3.96 16.57
C GLY A 106 -1.12 4.22 16.76
N PHE A 107 -1.90 3.17 16.55
CA PHE A 107 -3.35 3.18 16.53
C PHE A 107 -3.89 2.23 17.61
N PRO A 108 -4.22 2.73 18.82
CA PRO A 108 -4.88 1.94 19.87
C PRO A 108 -6.20 1.34 19.38
N GLY A 109 -6.82 0.52 20.20
CA GLY A 109 -8.03 -0.24 19.87
C GLY A 109 -9.08 0.55 19.07
N HIS A 110 -9.31 0.15 17.82
CA HIS A 110 -10.27 0.74 16.90
C HIS A 110 -10.97 -0.34 16.05
N PRO A 111 -12.22 -0.10 15.56
CA PRO A 111 -12.98 -1.11 14.84
C PRO A 111 -12.85 -0.96 13.33
N HIS A 112 -12.97 -2.13 12.63
CA HIS A 112 -13.19 -2.22 11.18
C HIS A 112 -14.36 -3.14 10.87
N ARG A 113 -15.05 -2.92 9.74
CA ARG A 113 -16.14 -3.76 9.28
C ARG A 113 -16.35 -3.65 7.78
N GLY A 114 -16.56 -4.79 7.12
CA GLY A 114 -16.98 -4.87 5.71
C GLY A 114 -15.89 -4.60 4.67
N PHE A 115 -14.61 -4.58 5.09
CA PHE A 115 -13.45 -4.43 4.21
C PHE A 115 -12.24 -5.15 4.80
N GLU A 116 -11.10 -5.04 4.16
CA GLU A 116 -9.84 -5.66 4.54
C GLU A 116 -8.77 -4.59 4.75
N THR A 117 -7.86 -4.83 5.67
CA THR A 117 -6.63 -4.06 5.83
C THR A 117 -5.43 -4.90 5.37
N ILE A 118 -4.54 -4.28 4.59
CA ILE A 118 -3.27 -4.87 4.15
C ILE A 118 -2.19 -3.91 4.64
N THR A 119 -1.44 -4.34 5.65
CA THR A 119 -0.35 -3.56 6.25
C THR A 119 0.98 -4.12 5.76
N VAL A 120 1.69 -3.39 4.91
CA VAL A 120 2.99 -3.77 4.35
C VAL A 120 4.09 -3.03 5.09
N VAL A 121 4.85 -3.70 5.95
CA VAL A 121 5.89 -3.06 6.76
C VAL A 121 7.24 -3.16 6.06
N ARG A 122 7.77 -2.03 5.58
CA ARG A 122 9.07 -1.98 4.89
C ARG A 122 10.24 -1.88 5.87
N ARG A 123 10.10 -1.02 6.87
CA ARG A 123 11.11 -0.79 7.93
C ARG A 123 10.41 -0.64 9.28
N GLY A 124 11.10 -1.01 10.33
CA GLY A 124 10.52 -1.02 11.68
C GLY A 124 9.63 -2.22 11.93
N VAL A 125 8.79 -2.13 12.93
CA VAL A 125 7.90 -3.21 13.38
C VAL A 125 6.54 -2.66 13.80
N VAL A 126 5.54 -3.52 13.71
CA VAL A 126 4.17 -3.28 14.19
C VAL A 126 3.80 -4.37 15.18
N ASP A 127 3.24 -3.97 16.32
CA ASP A 127 2.57 -4.85 17.26
C ASP A 127 1.07 -4.82 16.99
N HIS A 128 0.52 -5.96 16.64
CA HIS A 128 -0.90 -6.16 16.42
C HIS A 128 -1.53 -6.97 17.54
N SER A 129 -2.75 -6.61 17.90
CA SER A 129 -3.65 -7.44 18.70
C SER A 129 -5.09 -7.19 18.29
N ASP A 130 -5.94 -8.23 18.33
CA ASP A 130 -7.32 -8.11 17.87
C ASP A 130 -8.34 -8.85 18.75
N SER A 131 -9.61 -8.55 18.49
CA SER A 131 -10.74 -9.14 19.22
C SER A 131 -11.02 -10.61 18.87
N MET A 132 -10.29 -11.19 17.90
CA MET A 132 -10.33 -12.62 17.58
C MET A 132 -9.33 -13.44 18.41
N GLY A 133 -8.46 -12.75 19.16
CA GLY A 133 -7.40 -13.34 19.98
C GLY A 133 -6.07 -13.50 19.24
N ALA A 134 -5.93 -12.96 18.01
CA ALA A 134 -4.64 -12.89 17.36
C ALA A 134 -3.81 -11.75 17.96
N ALA A 135 -2.52 -12.02 18.18
CA ALA A 135 -1.54 -11.03 18.60
C ALA A 135 -0.17 -11.41 18.06
N GLY A 136 0.63 -10.40 17.70
CA GLY A 136 1.98 -10.63 17.18
C GLY A 136 2.71 -9.38 16.83
N ARG A 137 4.03 -9.53 16.66
CA ARG A 137 4.93 -8.51 16.13
C ARG A 137 5.42 -8.94 14.76
N TYR A 138 5.40 -8.03 13.80
CA TYR A 138 5.86 -8.26 12.45
C TYR A 138 6.51 -7.00 11.88
N GLY A 139 7.35 -7.16 10.85
CA GLY A 139 8.08 -6.06 10.24
C GLY A 139 9.08 -6.51 9.19
N ALA A 140 9.97 -5.61 8.76
CA ALA A 140 11.09 -5.92 7.85
C ALA A 140 10.68 -6.66 6.56
N GLY A 141 9.59 -6.26 5.92
CA GLY A 141 9.07 -6.85 4.68
C GLY A 141 7.87 -7.77 4.88
N ASP A 142 7.46 -8.04 6.12
CA ASP A 142 6.24 -8.80 6.39
C ASP A 142 4.99 -8.02 6.02
N VAL A 143 3.94 -8.77 5.67
CA VAL A 143 2.63 -8.21 5.35
C VAL A 143 1.55 -8.87 6.21
N GLN A 144 0.76 -8.05 6.87
CA GLN A 144 -0.46 -8.50 7.53
C GLN A 144 -1.65 -8.26 6.60
N TRP A 145 -2.51 -9.26 6.43
CA TRP A 145 -3.77 -9.14 5.72
C TRP A 145 -4.92 -9.58 6.62
N MET A 146 -5.79 -8.63 6.99
CA MET A 146 -6.91 -8.88 7.88
C MET A 146 -8.23 -8.60 7.16
N THR A 147 -9.08 -9.60 7.05
CA THR A 147 -10.48 -9.44 6.66
C THR A 147 -11.29 -9.05 7.88
N ALA A 148 -11.80 -7.83 7.93
CA ALA A 148 -12.65 -7.39 9.04
C ALA A 148 -14.06 -7.99 8.97
N GLY A 149 -14.60 -8.22 7.76
CA GLY A 149 -15.88 -8.89 7.54
C GLY A 149 -17.01 -8.38 8.44
N ALA A 150 -17.57 -9.24 9.28
CA ALA A 150 -18.67 -8.89 10.20
C ALA A 150 -18.27 -7.90 11.30
N GLY A 151 -16.98 -7.71 11.54
CA GLY A 151 -16.42 -6.73 12.47
C GLY A 151 -15.26 -7.28 13.29
N VAL A 152 -14.20 -6.46 13.40
CA VAL A 152 -13.01 -6.69 14.25
C VAL A 152 -12.66 -5.39 14.95
N GLN A 153 -12.27 -5.48 16.22
CA GLN A 153 -11.48 -4.43 16.87
C GLN A 153 -10.03 -4.88 16.90
N HIS A 154 -9.11 -3.99 16.58
CA HIS A 154 -7.69 -4.25 16.68
C HIS A 154 -6.90 -3.01 17.13
N ALA A 155 -5.66 -3.24 17.53
CA ALA A 155 -4.66 -2.22 17.76
C ALA A 155 -3.44 -2.51 16.91
N GLU A 156 -2.83 -1.45 16.35
CA GLU A 156 -1.57 -1.47 15.61
C GLU A 156 -0.62 -0.44 16.24
N MET A 157 0.30 -0.91 17.09
CA MET A 157 1.25 -0.06 17.78
C MET A 157 2.64 -0.17 17.13
N PHE A 158 3.41 0.91 17.22
CA PHE A 158 4.74 1.02 16.61
C PHE A 158 5.82 1.08 17.70
N PRO A 159 6.19 -0.06 18.31
CA PRO A 159 7.17 -0.07 19.40
C PRO A 159 8.56 0.32 18.92
N LEU A 160 9.22 1.20 19.65
CA LEU A 160 10.56 1.67 19.35
C LEU A 160 11.57 0.78 20.07
N LEU A 161 12.08 -0.24 19.37
CA LEU A 161 12.91 -1.30 19.95
C LEU A 161 14.36 -0.88 20.12
N GLU A 162 14.86 -0.01 19.24
CA GLU A 162 16.25 0.47 19.26
C GLU A 162 16.42 1.58 20.30
N ARG A 163 17.25 1.31 21.30
CA ARG A 163 17.48 2.23 22.43
C ARG A 163 18.73 3.09 22.28
N GLU A 164 19.63 2.70 21.36
CA GLU A 164 20.91 3.40 21.15
C GLU A 164 20.92 4.21 19.86
N LYS A 165 20.05 3.90 18.92
CA LYS A 165 19.89 4.58 17.62
C LYS A 165 18.43 4.88 17.34
N ASP A 166 18.18 5.65 16.29
CA ASP A 166 16.84 6.00 15.85
C ASP A 166 16.09 4.77 15.29
N ASN A 167 14.76 4.83 15.39
CA ASN A 167 13.83 3.80 14.87
C ASN A 167 13.12 4.36 13.65
N THR A 168 13.45 3.90 12.46
CA THR A 168 12.69 4.25 11.27
C THR A 168 11.50 3.29 11.14
N LEU A 169 10.30 3.86 11.00
CA LEU A 169 9.12 3.13 10.57
C LEU A 169 8.78 3.52 9.13
N GLU A 170 8.58 2.52 8.28
CA GLU A 170 8.00 2.72 6.96
C GLU A 170 7.00 1.60 6.68
N LEU A 171 5.75 1.96 6.44
CA LEU A 171 4.71 1.02 6.08
C LEU A 171 3.67 1.63 5.13
N PHE A 172 3.01 0.75 4.38
CA PHE A 172 1.79 1.07 3.65
C PHE A 172 0.60 0.46 4.35
N GLN A 173 -0.42 1.28 4.59
CA GLN A 173 -1.74 0.83 5.02
C GLN A 173 -2.69 0.92 3.84
N ILE A 174 -3.18 -0.22 3.37
CA ILE A 174 -4.05 -0.32 2.21
C ILE A 174 -5.37 -0.93 2.66
N TRP A 175 -6.49 -0.34 2.25
CA TRP A 175 -7.80 -0.94 2.49
C TRP A 175 -8.38 -1.45 1.19
N LEU A 176 -8.74 -2.72 1.19
CA LEU A 176 -9.40 -3.40 0.08
C LEU A 176 -10.84 -3.69 0.44
N ASN A 177 -11.76 -3.28 -0.41
CA ASN A 177 -13.18 -3.51 -0.22
C ASN A 177 -13.50 -5.02 -0.27
N LEU A 178 -14.50 -5.46 0.47
CA LEU A 178 -15.06 -6.80 0.31
C LEU A 178 -16.20 -6.79 -0.70
N PRO A 179 -16.38 -7.87 -1.49
CA PRO A 179 -17.56 -8.03 -2.32
C PRO A 179 -18.83 -8.03 -1.46
N ALA A 180 -19.93 -7.58 -2.01
CA ALA A 180 -21.20 -7.44 -1.26
C ALA A 180 -21.58 -8.72 -0.51
N LYS A 181 -21.39 -9.89 -1.13
CA LYS A 181 -21.65 -11.21 -0.54
C LYS A 181 -20.79 -11.53 0.69
N SER A 182 -19.60 -10.91 0.78
CA SER A 182 -18.60 -11.17 1.84
C SER A 182 -18.51 -10.03 2.88
N LYS A 183 -19.38 -9.00 2.79
CA LYS A 183 -19.36 -7.86 3.74
C LYS A 183 -19.51 -8.28 5.21
N PHE A 184 -20.14 -9.42 5.44
CA PHE A 184 -20.37 -10.02 6.76
C PHE A 184 -19.67 -11.38 6.92
N ALA A 185 -18.65 -11.65 6.11
CA ALA A 185 -17.83 -12.86 6.27
C ALA A 185 -17.22 -12.93 7.67
N LYS A 186 -16.90 -14.14 8.10
CA LYS A 186 -16.16 -14.35 9.36
C LYS A 186 -14.81 -13.60 9.26
N PRO A 187 -14.45 -12.80 10.27
CA PRO A 187 -13.15 -12.17 10.31
C PRO A 187 -12.00 -13.16 10.16
N HIS A 188 -10.96 -12.74 9.45
CA HIS A 188 -9.80 -13.58 9.15
C HIS A 188 -8.52 -12.77 9.28
N PHE A 189 -7.52 -13.35 9.93
CA PHE A 189 -6.19 -12.78 10.09
C PHE A 189 -5.18 -13.66 9.35
N LYS A 190 -4.31 -13.06 8.55
CA LYS A 190 -3.27 -13.77 7.82
C LYS A 190 -1.97 -12.98 7.80
N MET A 191 -0.88 -13.69 8.12
CA MET A 191 0.48 -13.19 7.90
C MET A 191 1.01 -13.72 6.58
N LEU A 192 1.60 -12.83 5.78
CA LEU A 192 2.46 -13.14 4.66
C LEU A 192 3.87 -12.76 5.11
N TRP A 193 4.66 -13.75 5.49
CA TRP A 193 6.02 -13.53 5.96
C TRP A 193 6.93 -13.16 4.78
N GLN A 194 7.86 -12.26 4.98
CA GLN A 194 8.75 -11.73 3.95
C GLN A 194 9.43 -12.83 3.12
N ASN A 195 9.86 -13.92 3.75
CA ASN A 195 10.49 -15.06 3.08
C ASN A 195 9.51 -15.91 2.25
N GLN A 196 8.21 -15.68 2.34
CA GLN A 196 7.15 -16.35 1.55
C GLN A 196 6.64 -15.46 0.43
N ILE A 197 6.91 -14.14 0.47
CA ILE A 197 6.49 -13.20 -0.56
C ILE A 197 7.50 -13.28 -1.72
N PRO A 198 7.09 -13.72 -2.91
CA PRO A 198 8.01 -13.90 -4.02
C PRO A 198 8.45 -12.55 -4.58
N VAL A 199 9.72 -12.50 -4.98
CA VAL A 199 10.32 -11.38 -5.72
C VAL A 199 10.74 -11.90 -7.08
N VAL A 200 10.11 -11.35 -8.14
CA VAL A 200 10.55 -11.59 -9.52
C VAL A 200 11.57 -10.54 -9.89
N THR A 201 12.65 -10.95 -10.54
CA THR A 201 13.71 -10.05 -11.01
C THR A 201 13.74 -10.06 -12.52
N GLU A 202 13.56 -8.90 -13.13
CA GLU A 202 13.65 -8.68 -14.57
C GLU A 202 14.93 -7.93 -14.91
N LYS A 203 15.64 -8.35 -15.97
CA LYS A 203 16.86 -7.69 -16.44
C LYS A 203 16.59 -6.93 -17.71
N ASP A 204 17.01 -5.68 -17.77
CA ASP A 204 17.01 -4.90 -19.01
C ASP A 204 18.19 -5.31 -19.94
N ALA A 205 18.22 -4.72 -21.14
CA ALA A 205 19.27 -4.97 -22.13
C ALA A 205 20.68 -4.60 -21.64
N SER A 206 20.79 -3.79 -20.59
CA SER A 206 22.06 -3.39 -19.95
C SER A 206 22.37 -4.24 -18.70
N GLY A 207 21.57 -5.27 -18.41
CA GLY A 207 21.73 -6.15 -17.26
C GLY A 207 21.31 -5.56 -15.92
N ARG A 208 20.63 -4.40 -15.89
CA ARG A 208 20.12 -3.81 -14.66
C ARG A 208 18.85 -4.53 -14.23
N GLU A 209 18.73 -4.79 -12.93
CA GLU A 209 17.67 -5.60 -12.38
C GLU A 209 16.54 -4.74 -11.79
N THR A 210 15.32 -4.92 -12.28
CA THR A 210 14.09 -4.46 -11.63
C THR A 210 13.54 -5.59 -10.78
N ARG A 211 13.24 -5.31 -9.51
CA ARG A 211 12.68 -6.27 -8.56
C ARG A 211 11.21 -5.98 -8.35
N ILE A 212 10.37 -6.98 -8.53
CA ILE A 212 8.92 -6.90 -8.38
C ILE A 212 8.51 -7.86 -7.26
N GLU A 213 8.16 -7.30 -6.11
CA GLU A 213 7.68 -8.05 -4.94
C GLU A 213 6.16 -8.20 -5.04
N LEU A 214 5.65 -9.43 -4.99
CA LEU A 214 4.25 -9.74 -5.23
C LEU A 214 3.51 -9.97 -3.92
N VAL A 215 2.83 -8.95 -3.41
CA VAL A 215 1.95 -9.07 -2.23
C VAL A 215 0.60 -9.68 -2.63
N ALA A 216 0.05 -9.28 -3.77
CA ALA A 216 -1.16 -9.86 -4.37
C ALA A 216 -1.07 -9.83 -5.89
N GLY A 217 -1.69 -10.80 -6.55
CA GLY A 217 -1.71 -10.93 -8.00
C GLY A 217 -0.42 -11.51 -8.57
N SER A 218 -0.54 -12.31 -9.60
CA SER A 218 0.56 -13.05 -10.24
C SER A 218 1.32 -12.20 -11.25
N TYR A 219 2.61 -12.46 -11.39
CA TYR A 219 3.46 -11.88 -12.44
C TYR A 219 4.41 -12.94 -13.00
N ALA A 220 4.58 -12.97 -14.33
CA ALA A 220 5.48 -13.89 -15.02
C ALA A 220 5.32 -15.39 -14.60
N GLY A 221 4.10 -15.81 -14.31
CA GLY A 221 3.80 -17.18 -13.87
C GLY A 221 4.10 -17.45 -12.40
N VAL A 222 4.60 -16.47 -11.65
CA VAL A 222 4.85 -16.56 -10.21
C VAL A 222 3.62 -16.07 -9.44
N ASN A 223 3.18 -16.88 -8.46
CA ASN A 223 2.03 -16.56 -7.63
C ASN A 223 2.47 -16.16 -6.21
N PRO A 224 1.90 -15.10 -5.62
CA PRO A 224 2.08 -14.81 -4.19
C PRO A 224 1.35 -15.84 -3.31
N PRO A 225 1.57 -15.83 -1.99
CA PRO A 225 0.75 -16.58 -1.06
C PRO A 225 -0.73 -16.21 -1.21
N ALA A 226 -1.63 -17.19 -1.08
CA ALA A 226 -3.06 -16.97 -1.23
C ALA A 226 -3.56 -15.88 -0.27
N PRO A 227 -4.44 -14.95 -0.72
CA PRO A 227 -5.08 -13.98 0.16
C PRO A 227 -6.07 -14.64 1.14
N PRO A 228 -6.71 -13.89 2.05
CA PRO A 228 -7.85 -14.39 2.82
C PRO A 228 -8.98 -14.91 1.91
N PRO A 229 -9.72 -15.96 2.33
CA PRO A 229 -10.63 -16.69 1.45
C PRO A 229 -11.84 -15.88 0.93
N ASP A 230 -12.28 -14.86 1.69
CA ASP A 230 -13.43 -14.02 1.32
C ASP A 230 -13.02 -12.71 0.62
N SER A 231 -11.71 -12.52 0.36
CA SER A 231 -11.16 -11.35 -0.30
C SER A 231 -11.58 -11.26 -1.78
N TRP A 232 -11.66 -10.02 -2.31
CA TRP A 232 -11.68 -9.79 -3.75
C TRP A 232 -10.48 -10.43 -4.46
N ALA A 233 -9.32 -10.46 -3.82
CA ALA A 233 -8.10 -11.03 -4.37
C ALA A 233 -8.11 -12.57 -4.40
N ALA A 234 -9.04 -13.23 -3.72
CA ALA A 234 -9.13 -14.69 -3.69
C ALA A 234 -9.63 -15.29 -5.03
N ASP A 235 -10.36 -14.50 -5.82
CA ASP A 235 -10.76 -14.89 -7.17
C ASP A 235 -9.81 -14.21 -8.18
N ALA A 236 -9.03 -15.01 -8.88
CA ALA A 236 -8.07 -14.53 -9.88
C ALA A 236 -8.74 -13.73 -11.03
N ALA A 237 -10.02 -14.00 -11.33
CA ALA A 237 -10.78 -13.26 -12.33
C ALA A 237 -10.97 -11.79 -11.97
N ASN A 238 -10.87 -11.43 -10.69
CA ASN A 238 -10.94 -10.05 -10.21
C ASN A 238 -9.65 -9.25 -10.47
N ALA A 239 -8.56 -9.89 -10.84
CA ALA A 239 -7.27 -9.27 -11.19
C ALA A 239 -6.81 -8.20 -10.19
N VAL A 240 -6.87 -8.51 -8.89
CA VAL A 240 -6.36 -7.63 -7.83
C VAL A 240 -4.86 -7.82 -7.69
N ASN A 241 -4.10 -6.75 -7.94
CA ASN A 241 -2.65 -6.77 -7.82
C ASN A 241 -2.16 -5.70 -6.85
N VAL A 242 -1.21 -6.07 -5.99
CA VAL A 242 -0.43 -5.20 -5.12
C VAL A 242 1.03 -5.59 -5.28
N TRP A 243 1.80 -4.77 -6.00
CA TRP A 243 3.20 -5.01 -6.30
C TRP A 243 4.07 -3.86 -5.79
N LEU A 244 5.19 -4.20 -5.15
CA LEU A 244 6.22 -3.23 -4.82
C LEU A 244 7.37 -3.39 -5.80
N ILE A 245 7.76 -2.29 -6.42
CA ILE A 245 8.70 -2.31 -7.55
C ILE A 245 9.92 -1.47 -7.19
N ASP A 246 11.09 -2.11 -7.20
CA ASP A 246 12.37 -1.46 -6.96
C ASP A 246 13.19 -1.47 -8.26
N MET A 247 13.47 -0.26 -8.76
CA MET A 247 14.19 -0.05 -10.00
C MET A 247 15.45 0.76 -9.74
N PRO A 248 16.66 0.24 -10.03
CA PRO A 248 17.86 1.06 -9.96
C PRO A 248 17.88 2.15 -11.03
N ALA A 249 18.73 3.15 -10.84
CA ALA A 249 18.87 4.26 -11.77
C ALA A 249 19.16 3.78 -13.21
N GLY A 250 18.31 4.24 -14.16
CA GLY A 250 18.43 3.92 -15.57
C GLY A 250 17.94 2.52 -15.97
N ALA A 251 17.43 1.71 -15.03
CA ALA A 251 16.78 0.44 -15.37
C ALA A 251 15.53 0.68 -16.23
N GLN A 252 15.24 -0.28 -17.08
CA GLN A 252 14.06 -0.31 -17.93
C GLN A 252 13.27 -1.59 -17.65
N TRP A 253 11.97 -1.44 -17.51
CA TRP A 253 11.07 -2.55 -17.31
C TRP A 253 9.75 -2.29 -18.02
N LYS A 254 9.15 -3.35 -18.53
CA LYS A 254 7.85 -3.30 -19.17
C LYS A 254 6.75 -3.71 -18.21
N LEU A 255 5.92 -2.75 -17.82
CA LEU A 255 4.71 -3.02 -17.07
C LEU A 255 3.66 -3.62 -18.02
N PRO A 256 3.24 -4.89 -17.86
CA PRO A 256 2.33 -5.52 -18.80
C PRO A 256 0.96 -4.84 -18.85
N ALA A 257 0.28 -4.94 -19.98
CA ALA A 257 -1.13 -4.54 -20.09
C ALA A 257 -2.00 -5.35 -19.14
N ALA A 258 -3.08 -4.74 -18.67
CA ALA A 258 -4.11 -5.38 -17.87
C ALA A 258 -5.41 -5.49 -18.67
N ALA A 259 -6.41 -6.19 -18.15
CA ALA A 259 -7.72 -6.28 -18.79
C ALA A 259 -8.43 -4.91 -18.88
N ALA A 260 -9.27 -4.74 -19.88
CA ALA A 260 -10.05 -3.52 -20.05
C ALA A 260 -10.90 -3.20 -18.83
N GLY A 261 -11.00 -1.92 -18.49
CA GLY A 261 -11.87 -1.44 -17.42
C GLY A 261 -11.31 -1.60 -15.99
N LEU A 262 -10.11 -2.18 -15.81
CA LEU A 262 -9.47 -2.24 -14.50
C LEU A 262 -8.97 -0.86 -14.06
N ASN A 263 -9.12 -0.55 -12.78
CA ASN A 263 -8.47 0.60 -12.17
C ASN A 263 -6.99 0.28 -11.92
N ARG A 264 -6.08 1.06 -12.49
CA ARG A 264 -4.65 0.80 -12.44
C ARG A 264 -3.91 2.04 -11.95
N PHE A 265 -3.32 1.94 -10.76
CA PHE A 265 -2.56 3.01 -10.14
C PHE A 265 -1.09 2.66 -10.03
N ALA A 266 -0.24 3.65 -10.24
CA ALA A 266 1.19 3.60 -9.98
C ALA A 266 1.55 4.78 -9.05
N TYR A 267 2.24 4.49 -7.96
CA TYR A 267 2.69 5.49 -6.99
C TYR A 267 4.20 5.54 -7.01
N PHE A 268 4.75 6.61 -7.59
CA PHE A 268 6.18 6.85 -7.57
C PHE A 268 6.51 7.71 -6.35
N TYR A 269 6.79 7.05 -5.22
CA TYR A 269 6.91 7.69 -3.92
C TYR A 269 8.34 8.02 -3.49
N GLU A 270 9.35 7.33 -4.05
CA GLU A 270 10.75 7.53 -3.71
C GLU A 270 11.63 7.48 -4.96
N GLY A 271 12.55 8.46 -5.10
CA GLY A 271 13.49 8.56 -6.21
C GLY A 271 13.61 9.99 -6.75
N ASP A 272 14.25 10.17 -7.91
CA ASP A 272 14.35 11.46 -8.58
C ASP A 272 13.24 11.63 -9.62
N ASN A 273 13.24 10.76 -10.63
CA ASN A 273 12.23 10.74 -11.68
C ASN A 273 12.02 9.33 -12.24
N LEU A 274 10.83 9.09 -12.77
CA LEU A 274 10.45 7.90 -13.50
C LEU A 274 10.06 8.32 -14.92
N VAL A 275 10.56 7.62 -15.96
CA VAL A 275 10.15 7.89 -17.34
C VAL A 275 9.10 6.85 -17.73
N ILE A 276 7.90 7.32 -18.09
CA ILE A 276 6.79 6.48 -18.56
C ILE A 276 6.47 6.86 -20.00
N SER A 277 6.68 5.93 -20.94
CA SER A 277 6.43 6.16 -22.39
C SER A 277 7.06 7.44 -22.94
N GLY A 278 8.19 7.90 -22.39
CA GLY A 278 8.87 9.14 -22.76
C GLY A 278 8.51 10.37 -21.90
N GLY A 279 7.47 10.30 -21.10
CA GLY A 279 7.11 11.36 -20.16
C GLY A 279 7.89 11.25 -18.85
N VAL A 280 8.45 12.36 -18.36
CA VAL A 280 9.20 12.42 -17.10
C VAL A 280 8.25 12.70 -15.93
N ILE A 281 8.21 11.79 -14.97
CA ILE A 281 7.35 11.85 -13.78
C ILE A 281 8.25 12.08 -12.55
N PRO A 282 8.08 13.17 -11.80
CA PRO A 282 8.83 13.40 -10.57
C PRO A 282 8.39 12.46 -9.44
N ALA A 283 9.26 12.23 -8.46
CA ALA A 283 8.88 11.52 -7.24
C ALA A 283 7.75 12.26 -6.50
N GLY A 284 7.03 11.52 -5.65
CA GLY A 284 5.85 12.05 -4.98
C GLY A 284 4.62 12.15 -5.89
N THR A 285 4.59 11.38 -6.99
CA THR A 285 3.49 11.41 -7.97
C THR A 285 2.71 10.10 -7.97
N GLY A 286 1.38 10.21 -7.83
CA GLY A 286 0.42 9.15 -8.09
C GLY A 286 -0.16 9.26 -9.50
N LEU A 287 -0.26 8.15 -10.20
CA LEU A 287 -0.73 8.05 -11.58
C LEU A 287 -1.90 7.09 -11.67
N ARG A 288 -2.93 7.47 -12.43
CA ARG A 288 -3.92 6.52 -12.94
C ARG A 288 -3.56 6.18 -14.38
N LEU A 289 -3.34 4.92 -14.67
CA LEU A 289 -2.87 4.43 -15.96
C LEU A 289 -4.00 3.81 -16.78
N MET A 290 -3.91 3.87 -18.10
CA MET A 290 -4.77 3.08 -18.97
C MET A 290 -4.52 1.59 -18.72
N SER A 291 -5.59 0.81 -18.48
CA SER A 291 -5.47 -0.60 -18.12
C SER A 291 -4.87 -1.45 -19.25
N GLU A 292 -5.33 -1.24 -20.48
CA GLU A 292 -5.00 -2.07 -21.65
C GLU A 292 -3.64 -1.72 -22.29
N ARG A 293 -2.93 -0.73 -21.76
CA ARG A 293 -1.62 -0.29 -22.30
C ARG A 293 -0.47 -0.94 -21.56
N GLU A 294 0.53 -1.39 -22.32
CA GLU A 294 1.86 -1.71 -21.78
C GLU A 294 2.67 -0.42 -21.59
N PHE A 295 3.48 -0.36 -20.57
CA PHE A 295 4.34 0.79 -20.26
C PHE A 295 5.79 0.37 -20.12
#